data_b8439b8bea96696cfb43054d75ea3751
#
_entry.id   b8439b8bea96696cfb43054d75ea3751
#
_cell.length_a   1.000
_cell.length_b   1.000
_cell.length_c   1.000
_cell.angle_alpha   90.00
_cell.angle_beta   90.00
_cell.angle_gamma   90.00
#
_symmetry.space_group_name_H-M   'P 1'
#
loop_
_entity.id
_entity.type
_entity.pdbx_description
1 polymer ?
#
loop_
_entity_poly.entity_id
_entity_poly.type
_entity_poly.pdbx_seq_one_letter_code
_entity_poly.pdbx_strand_id
1 'polypeptide(L)'
;MDKVLFTSESVTEGHPDKICDQISDAILDALLEQDPMSRVACETCTTTGIVMVMGEISTKAYVDIQKIVRDTVREIGYTRGKYGFDADTCGVITTIDEQSSDIAMGVDKALEAKENNMTDRRNWSRRSGNDVWICY
;
A
#
# COMPACT_ATOMS: atom_id res chain seq x y z
N MET A 1 -16.72 32.07 -17.48
CA MET A 1 -15.58 31.36 -16.80
C MET A 1 -16.19 30.31 -15.91
N ASP A 2 -16.02 29.06 -16.25
CA ASP A 2 -16.54 27.97 -15.44
C ASP A 2 -15.71 27.85 -14.17
N LYS A 3 -16.39 27.72 -13.02
CA LYS A 3 -15.72 27.52 -11.73
C LYS A 3 -15.39 26.04 -11.61
N VAL A 4 -14.10 25.72 -11.48
CA VAL A 4 -13.64 24.39 -11.08
C VAL A 4 -13.50 24.37 -9.55
N LEU A 5 -14.24 23.47 -8.90
CA LEU A 5 -14.14 23.24 -7.48
C LEU A 5 -13.12 22.12 -7.23
N PHE A 6 -12.19 22.38 -6.35
CA PHE A 6 -11.20 21.40 -5.90
C PHE A 6 -11.31 21.26 -4.38
N THR A 7 -11.29 20.02 -3.91
CA THR A 7 -11.28 19.71 -2.47
C THR A 7 -10.08 18.81 -2.15
N SER A 8 -9.52 18.97 -0.98
CA SER A 8 -8.50 18.08 -0.45
C SER A 8 -8.77 17.77 1.01
N GLU A 9 -8.38 16.59 1.44
CA GLU A 9 -8.50 16.12 2.81
C GLU A 9 -7.14 15.60 3.29
N SER A 10 -6.87 15.79 4.58
CA SER A 10 -5.66 15.27 5.22
C SER A 10 -6.01 14.85 6.63
N VAL A 11 -5.48 13.71 7.03
CA VAL A 11 -5.66 13.15 8.38
C VAL A 11 -4.32 13.07 9.11
N THR A 12 -4.38 13.19 10.44
CA THR A 12 -3.20 13.15 11.30
C THR A 12 -2.87 11.73 11.72
N GLU A 13 -1.66 11.56 12.24
CA GLU A 13 -1.20 10.30 12.84
C GLU A 13 -2.20 9.77 13.89
N GLY A 14 -2.42 8.47 13.91
CA GLY A 14 -3.43 7.81 14.75
C GLY A 14 -4.84 7.77 14.17
N HIS A 15 -5.13 8.51 13.08
CA HIS A 15 -6.36 8.31 12.32
C HIS A 15 -6.32 6.96 11.59
N PRO A 16 -7.44 6.20 11.51
CA PRO A 16 -7.45 4.89 10.85
C PRO A 16 -6.84 4.88 9.45
N ASP A 17 -7.18 5.84 8.61
CA ASP A 17 -6.65 5.93 7.25
C ASP A 17 -5.13 6.13 7.26
N LYS A 18 -4.62 6.98 8.17
CA LYS A 18 -3.18 7.18 8.29
C LYS A 18 -2.44 5.95 8.82
N ILE A 19 -3.06 5.21 9.73
CA ILE A 19 -2.53 3.92 10.21
C ILE A 19 -2.42 2.94 9.05
N CYS A 20 -3.45 2.86 8.20
CA CYS A 20 -3.45 1.99 7.03
C CYS A 20 -2.35 2.36 6.05
N ASP A 21 -2.20 3.64 5.72
CA ASP A 21 -1.12 4.14 4.87
C ASP A 21 0.26 3.75 5.44
N GLN A 22 0.50 4.05 6.72
CA GLN A 22 1.78 3.78 7.37
C GLN A 22 2.12 2.29 7.40
N ILE A 23 1.13 1.42 7.58
CA ILE A 23 1.34 -0.03 7.55
C ILE A 23 1.67 -0.49 6.12
N SER A 24 0.92 -0.04 5.12
CA SER A 24 1.15 -0.39 3.72
C SER A 24 2.52 0.07 3.25
N ASP A 25 2.92 1.29 3.61
CA ASP A 25 4.25 1.85 3.31
C ASP A 25 5.36 1.06 4.01
N ALA A 26 5.21 0.71 5.29
CA ALA A 26 6.20 -0.06 6.03
C ALA A 26 6.41 -1.47 5.43
N ILE A 27 5.36 -2.10 4.93
CA ILE A 27 5.45 -3.39 4.24
C ILE A 27 6.17 -3.22 2.90
N LEU A 28 5.82 -2.18 2.13
CA LEU A 28 6.47 -1.85 0.87
C LEU A 28 7.98 -1.61 1.07
N ASP A 29 8.36 -0.80 2.02
CA ASP A 29 9.76 -0.49 2.34
C ASP A 29 10.54 -1.74 2.71
N ALA A 30 9.99 -2.59 3.57
CA ALA A 30 10.64 -3.83 4.00
C ALA A 30 10.84 -4.84 2.85
N LEU A 31 9.94 -4.84 1.88
CA LEU A 31 10.06 -5.68 0.67
C LEU A 31 11.09 -5.13 -0.28
N LEU A 32 11.06 -3.81 -0.56
CA LEU A 32 11.99 -3.16 -1.48
C LEU A 32 13.44 -3.14 -0.95
N GLU A 33 13.64 -3.12 0.36
CA GLU A 33 14.96 -3.24 0.97
C GLU A 33 15.65 -4.57 0.62
N GLN A 34 14.88 -5.66 0.53
CA GLN A 34 15.40 -6.99 0.22
C GLN A 34 15.35 -7.32 -1.27
N ASP A 35 14.33 -6.86 -1.98
CA ASP A 35 14.15 -7.07 -3.41
C ASP A 35 13.62 -5.79 -4.07
N PRO A 36 14.51 -4.94 -4.62
CA PRO A 36 14.12 -3.70 -5.30
C PRO A 36 13.22 -3.89 -6.53
N MET A 37 13.09 -5.13 -7.01
CA MET A 37 12.23 -5.46 -8.15
C MET A 37 10.86 -5.99 -7.71
N SER A 38 10.56 -5.98 -6.43
CA SER A 38 9.25 -6.36 -5.89
C SER A 38 8.13 -5.55 -6.53
N ARG A 39 7.01 -6.22 -6.76
CA ARG A 39 5.74 -5.60 -7.17
C ARG A 39 4.79 -5.74 -6.02
N VAL A 40 4.34 -4.62 -5.52
CA VAL A 40 3.58 -4.57 -4.28
C VAL A 40 2.31 -3.74 -4.51
N ALA A 41 1.17 -4.42 -4.48
CA ALA A 41 -0.14 -3.81 -4.36
C ALA A 41 -0.68 -4.25 -2.99
N CYS A 42 -0.33 -3.51 -1.96
CA CYS A 42 -0.64 -3.84 -0.57
C CYS A 42 -1.62 -2.83 0.00
N GLU A 43 -2.80 -3.31 0.32
CA GLU A 43 -3.89 -2.54 0.91
C GLU A 43 -4.06 -2.92 2.37
N THR A 44 -4.35 -1.94 3.20
CA THR A 44 -4.62 -2.16 4.62
C THR A 44 -5.95 -1.56 5.00
N CYS A 45 -6.71 -2.25 5.81
CA CYS A 45 -7.85 -1.66 6.50
C CYS A 45 -7.81 -1.98 8.00
N THR A 46 -8.36 -1.08 8.81
CA THR A 46 -8.39 -1.23 10.25
C THR A 46 -9.72 -0.83 10.85
N THR A 47 -10.05 -1.47 11.95
CA THR A 47 -11.15 -1.11 12.85
C THR A 47 -10.72 -1.42 14.27
N THR A 48 -11.61 -1.21 15.25
CA THR A 48 -11.30 -1.48 16.66
C THR A 48 -10.77 -2.91 16.85
N GLY A 49 -9.53 -3.02 17.29
CA GLY A 49 -8.88 -4.28 17.64
C GLY A 49 -8.44 -5.18 16.47
N ILE A 50 -8.59 -4.75 15.21
CA ILE A 50 -8.23 -5.56 14.03
C ILE A 50 -7.52 -4.73 13.00
N VAL A 51 -6.48 -5.30 12.40
CA VAL A 51 -5.84 -4.85 11.17
C VAL A 51 -5.93 -5.97 10.14
N MET A 52 -6.35 -5.66 8.94
CA MET A 52 -6.34 -6.59 7.81
C MET A 52 -5.43 -6.03 6.73
N VAL A 53 -4.48 -6.85 6.30
CA VAL A 53 -3.57 -6.57 5.19
C VAL A 53 -3.94 -7.51 4.06
N MET A 54 -4.21 -6.94 2.88
CA MET A 54 -4.65 -7.68 1.70
C MET A 54 -3.98 -7.14 0.45
N GLY A 55 -4.01 -7.90 -0.62
CA GLY A 55 -3.50 -7.44 -1.90
C GLY A 55 -2.74 -8.48 -2.68
N GLU A 56 -1.97 -8.03 -3.65
CA GLU A 56 -1.19 -8.86 -4.56
C GLU A 56 0.28 -8.44 -4.51
N ILE A 57 1.16 -9.37 -4.19
CA ILE A 57 2.60 -9.12 -4.06
C ILE A 57 3.37 -10.18 -4.84
N SER A 58 4.26 -9.73 -5.74
CA SER A 58 5.23 -10.58 -6.43
C SER A 58 6.64 -10.15 -6.03
N THR A 59 7.32 -10.98 -5.27
CA THR A 59 8.64 -10.67 -4.71
C THR A 59 9.46 -11.95 -4.48
N LYS A 60 10.77 -11.80 -4.37
CA LYS A 60 11.69 -12.82 -3.87
C LYS A 60 12.04 -12.62 -2.40
N ALA A 61 11.62 -11.50 -1.81
CA ALA A 61 11.83 -11.17 -0.43
C ALA A 61 10.87 -11.95 0.49
N TYR A 62 11.26 -12.10 1.75
CA TYR A 62 10.39 -12.57 2.81
C TYR A 62 10.35 -11.54 3.93
N VAL A 63 9.16 -11.14 4.33
CA VAL A 63 8.93 -10.25 5.46
C VAL A 63 7.88 -10.81 6.41
N ASP A 64 8.05 -10.57 7.69
CA ASP A 64 7.04 -10.88 8.70
C ASP A 64 6.03 -9.73 8.79
N ILE A 65 4.97 -9.83 8.00
CA ILE A 65 3.91 -8.80 7.92
C ILE A 65 3.30 -8.55 9.29
N GLN A 66 3.05 -9.60 10.10
CA GLN A 66 2.47 -9.41 11.42
C GLN A 66 3.36 -8.59 12.34
N LYS A 67 4.66 -8.83 12.27
CA LYS A 67 5.65 -8.06 13.04
C LYS A 67 5.67 -6.60 12.58
N ILE A 68 5.71 -6.35 11.28
CA ILE A 68 5.70 -4.99 10.72
C ILE A 68 4.45 -4.23 11.18
N VAL A 69 3.27 -4.84 11.05
CA VAL A 69 2.00 -4.24 11.51
C VAL A 69 2.07 -3.84 12.97
N ARG A 70 2.52 -4.75 13.84
CA ARG A 70 2.59 -4.50 15.28
C ARG A 70 3.61 -3.42 15.62
N ASP A 71 4.76 -3.42 14.97
CA ASP A 71 5.79 -2.42 15.19
C ASP A 71 5.30 -1.03 14.76
N THR A 72 4.68 -0.91 13.59
CA THR A 72 4.08 0.35 13.11
C THR A 72 2.98 0.86 14.07
N VAL A 73 2.07 0.01 14.48
CA VAL A 73 0.99 0.37 15.43
C VAL A 73 1.58 0.83 16.77
N ARG A 74 2.68 0.19 17.21
CA ARG A 74 3.39 0.57 18.45
C ARG A 74 4.07 1.93 18.31
N GLU A 75 4.73 2.20 17.19
CA GLU A 75 5.38 3.48 16.91
C GLU A 75 4.39 4.64 16.88
N ILE A 76 3.20 4.43 16.34
CA ILE A 76 2.09 5.39 16.35
C ILE A 76 1.62 5.70 17.79
N GLY A 77 1.86 4.79 18.74
CA GLY A 77 1.55 5.00 20.15
C GLY A 77 0.38 4.19 20.71
N TYR A 78 -0.18 3.27 19.92
CA TYR A 78 -1.21 2.35 20.41
C TYR A 78 -0.59 1.18 21.18
N THR A 79 -0.23 1.46 22.43
CA THR A 79 0.48 0.52 23.31
C THR A 79 -0.32 0.08 24.53
N ARG A 80 -1.61 0.41 24.59
CA ARG A 80 -2.47 0.10 25.73
C ARG A 80 -3.87 -0.25 25.30
N GLY A 81 -4.33 -1.41 25.70
CA GLY A 81 -5.67 -1.93 25.38
C GLY A 81 -6.84 -1.02 25.78
N LYS A 82 -6.63 -0.07 26.71
CA LYS A 82 -7.64 0.91 27.10
C LYS A 82 -8.09 1.85 25.96
N TYR A 83 -7.30 1.94 24.90
CA TYR A 83 -7.67 2.74 23.71
C TYR A 83 -8.55 1.98 22.73
N GLY A 84 -8.87 0.70 23.01
CA GLY A 84 -9.60 -0.17 22.10
C GLY A 84 -8.75 -0.69 20.94
N PHE A 85 -7.49 -0.29 20.86
CA PHE A 85 -6.52 -0.70 19.87
C PHE A 85 -5.12 -0.76 20.51
N ASP A 86 -4.40 -1.85 20.30
CA ASP A 86 -3.13 -2.11 20.98
C ASP A 86 -2.26 -3.00 20.10
N ALA A 87 -1.00 -2.63 19.94
CA ALA A 87 -0.05 -3.31 19.07
C ALA A 87 0.16 -4.79 19.44
N ASP A 88 0.09 -5.14 20.71
CA ASP A 88 0.37 -6.50 21.17
C ASP A 88 -0.87 -7.40 21.08
N THR A 89 -2.06 -6.83 21.21
CA THR A 89 -3.32 -7.58 21.34
C THR A 89 -4.26 -7.48 20.15
N CYS A 90 -4.04 -6.55 19.21
CA CYS A 90 -4.86 -6.46 18.02
C CYS A 90 -4.78 -7.72 17.17
N GLY A 91 -5.88 -8.11 16.57
CA GLY A 91 -5.91 -9.15 15.54
C GLY A 91 -5.21 -8.65 14.27
N VAL A 92 -4.34 -9.46 13.70
CA VAL A 92 -3.74 -9.18 12.39
C VAL A 92 -4.14 -10.30 11.44
N ILE A 93 -4.83 -9.94 10.38
CA ILE A 93 -5.28 -10.86 9.33
C ILE A 93 -4.52 -10.50 8.06
N THR A 94 -3.96 -11.49 7.39
CA THR A 94 -3.26 -11.30 6.11
C THR A 94 -3.90 -12.16 5.05
N THR A 95 -4.15 -11.56 3.88
CA THR A 95 -4.63 -12.24 2.69
C THR A 95 -3.90 -11.64 1.48
N ILE A 96 -2.77 -12.24 1.15
CA ILE A 96 -1.87 -11.80 0.09
C ILE A 96 -1.78 -12.90 -0.95
N ASP A 97 -2.06 -12.54 -2.19
CA ASP A 97 -1.96 -13.40 -3.35
C ASP A 97 -0.80 -12.97 -4.28
N GLU A 98 -0.42 -13.82 -5.22
CA GLU A 98 0.48 -13.43 -6.29
C GLU A 98 -0.25 -12.55 -7.32
N GLN A 99 0.47 -11.56 -7.86
CA GLN A 99 -0.10 -10.69 -8.89
C GLN A 99 -0.55 -11.48 -10.13
N SER A 100 -1.76 -11.23 -10.59
CA SER A 100 -2.31 -11.82 -11.80
C SER A 100 -1.43 -11.51 -13.02
N SER A 101 -1.24 -12.52 -13.88
CA SER A 101 -0.46 -12.38 -15.12
C SER A 101 -1.05 -11.33 -16.09
N ASP A 102 -2.34 -11.15 -16.08
CA ASP A 102 -3.04 -10.19 -16.96
C ASP A 102 -2.78 -8.75 -16.48
N ILE A 103 -2.80 -8.50 -15.18
CA ILE A 103 -2.43 -7.23 -14.59
C ILE A 103 -0.95 -6.96 -14.83
N ALA A 104 -0.08 -7.95 -14.65
CA ALA A 104 1.35 -7.84 -14.91
C ALA A 104 1.64 -7.39 -16.35
N MET A 105 0.94 -7.95 -17.34
CA MET A 105 1.09 -7.53 -18.74
C MET A 105 0.67 -6.09 -19.01
N GLY A 106 -0.34 -5.59 -18.28
CA GLY A 106 -0.80 -4.20 -18.38
C GLY A 106 0.18 -3.23 -17.72
N VAL A 107 0.76 -3.62 -16.60
CA VAL A 107 1.70 -2.80 -15.82
C VAL A 107 3.10 -2.79 -16.44
N ASP A 108 3.57 -3.92 -16.99
CA ASP A 108 4.93 -4.09 -17.53
C ASP A 108 5.22 -3.26 -18.75
N LYS A 109 4.23 -3.02 -19.60
CA LYS A 109 4.35 -2.16 -20.77
C LYS A 109 3.11 -1.31 -20.93
N ALA A 110 3.22 -0.02 -20.71
CA ALA A 110 2.19 0.91 -21.10
C ALA A 110 1.87 0.77 -22.60
N LEU A 111 0.59 0.94 -22.98
CA LEU A 111 0.12 0.76 -24.35
C LEU A 111 0.94 1.61 -25.33
N GLU A 112 1.25 2.84 -24.94
CA GLU A 112 2.04 3.79 -25.74
C GLU A 112 3.49 3.35 -25.94
N ALA A 113 4.06 2.61 -24.96
CA ALA A 113 5.41 2.07 -25.11
C ALA A 113 5.44 0.84 -26.02
N LYS A 114 4.31 0.12 -26.16
CA LYS A 114 4.16 -0.96 -27.13
C LYS A 114 4.07 -0.44 -28.56
N GLU A 115 3.42 0.73 -28.75
CA GLU A 115 3.18 1.30 -30.07
C GLU A 115 4.36 2.15 -30.58
N ASN A 116 5.13 2.82 -29.72
CA ASN A 116 6.06 3.87 -30.11
C ASN A 116 7.51 3.71 -29.65
N ASN A 117 7.96 2.57 -29.15
CA ASN A 117 9.35 2.36 -28.69
C ASN A 117 9.87 3.47 -27.72
N MET A 118 9.00 4.02 -26.88
CA MET A 118 9.33 5.16 -26.01
C MET A 118 10.06 4.76 -24.72
N THR A 119 10.99 5.62 -24.31
CA THR A 119 11.94 5.45 -23.20
C THR A 119 11.31 5.32 -21.81
N ASP A 120 12.04 4.68 -20.91
CA ASP A 120 11.72 4.26 -19.54
C ASP A 120 10.93 5.22 -18.63
N ARG A 121 11.02 6.54 -18.84
CA ARG A 121 10.36 7.53 -17.96
C ARG A 121 8.84 7.49 -17.96
N ARG A 122 8.22 7.10 -19.07
CA ARG A 122 6.74 7.01 -19.16
C ARG A 122 6.20 5.67 -18.68
N ASN A 123 7.03 4.65 -18.66
CA ASN A 123 6.69 3.38 -18.02
C ASN A 123 6.58 3.51 -16.49
N TRP A 124 7.37 4.42 -15.90
CA TRP A 124 7.38 4.63 -14.47
C TRP A 124 6.09 5.25 -13.94
N SER A 125 5.53 6.23 -14.65
CA SER A 125 4.29 6.90 -14.23
C SER A 125 3.07 5.97 -14.20
N ARG A 126 3.08 4.87 -14.94
CA ARG A 126 2.00 3.87 -14.90
C ARG A 126 2.24 2.71 -13.93
N ARG A 127 3.48 2.49 -13.53
CA ARG A 127 3.78 1.52 -12.45
C ARG A 127 3.30 2.02 -11.10
N SER A 128 3.30 3.34 -10.89
CA SER A 128 2.79 3.99 -9.69
C SER A 128 1.32 4.44 -9.80
N GLY A 129 0.71 4.33 -10.97
CA GLY A 129 -0.55 4.99 -11.28
C GLY A 129 -1.78 4.10 -11.28
N ASN A 130 -1.66 2.82 -10.96
CA ASN A 130 -2.84 1.96 -10.90
C ASN A 130 -3.76 2.28 -9.71
N ASP A 131 -3.26 3.01 -8.72
CA ASP A 131 -4.00 3.30 -7.50
C ASP A 131 -4.40 4.77 -7.36
N VAL A 132 -4.03 5.62 -8.30
CA VAL A 132 -4.50 7.01 -8.31
C VAL A 132 -5.74 7.12 -9.19
N TRP A 133 -6.89 6.91 -8.61
CA TRP A 133 -8.16 7.35 -9.18
C TRP A 133 -8.19 8.89 -9.10
N ILE A 134 -7.71 9.55 -10.14
CA ILE A 134 -7.98 10.96 -10.29
C ILE A 134 -9.41 11.06 -10.82
N CYS A 135 -10.35 11.30 -9.93
CA CYS A 135 -11.68 11.74 -10.33
C CYS A 135 -11.56 13.18 -10.85
N TYR A 136 -11.73 13.35 -12.14
CA TYR A 136 -11.93 14.68 -12.76
C TYR A 136 -13.37 15.13 -12.57
#